data_f5fed962c13dbca00571e4708b2c77a4
#
_entry.id   f5fed962c13dbca00571e4708b2c77a4
#
_cell.length_a   1.000
_cell.length_b   1.000
_cell.length_c   1.000
_cell.angle_alpha   90.00
_cell.angle_beta   90.00
_cell.angle_gamma   90.00
#
_symmetry.space_group_name_H-M   'P 1'
#
loop_
_entity.id
_entity.type
_entity.pdbx_description
1 polymer ?
#
loop_
_entity_poly.entity_id
_entity_poly.type
_entity_poly.pdbx_seq_one_letter_code
_entity_poly.pdbx_strand_id
1 'polypeptide(L)'
;ERLLAWPDGERRLTNVLHLAELLHRAAAESHLGISGLLKWLARQLGAEADRSEENQLRLESDEQAVKIVTIHLSKGLEYPIVYCPFTWSASEVRSDDFFFHDPQADFRLTLELSGDRGSPHRRSARSDALAENLRMLYVALTRAREHCTLVWGRINTAESSALAYLLRAEAAAADADGEVDWIEHLKAEFKATDDAQWLERLEALADASGGCIQVRALPEAETAPTHGPLPAAAPLGCRTFAGRIDSSWGVTSYSALAAGGDGAADREDPALPAPFAEADAPARPAGLQEFPPGARSGIFFHAVLEKVDLNGSDPSAVVARKLDEFGFDLSWTAPVSDLVKELAVLPLGAGEFPLRLCEVAPERCVREMEFYVPLKPVSAAQLEELLAQGRRPLEPPDEPPALHFAPTQGFLRGFIDLVCEHRGRYYLVDWKSNRLGRGLDAYRGDQLERAVRAHRYDLQIHLYSLALHQLLRRRLTGYVYERDFGGAVYVFLRGVGRALGPEAG
;
A
#
# COMPACT_ATOMS: atom_id res chain seq x y z
N GLU A 1 14.43 -12.33 -29.47
CA GLU A 1 15.10 -13.51 -30.06
C GLU A 1 16.53 -13.71 -29.51
N ARG A 2 17.43 -12.69 -29.53
CA ARG A 2 18.81 -12.84 -29.02
C ARG A 2 18.89 -13.21 -27.54
N LEU A 3 18.00 -12.70 -26.69
CA LEU A 3 17.94 -13.07 -25.27
C LEU A 3 17.48 -14.51 -25.08
N LEU A 4 16.48 -14.96 -25.82
CA LEU A 4 15.94 -16.33 -25.74
C LEU A 4 16.89 -17.41 -26.27
N ALA A 5 17.93 -17.03 -27.01
CA ALA A 5 18.97 -17.95 -27.47
C ALA A 5 19.97 -18.38 -26.36
N TRP A 6 19.93 -17.75 -25.19
CA TRP A 6 20.80 -18.12 -24.06
C TRP A 6 20.14 -19.19 -23.20
N PRO A 7 20.90 -20.04 -22.50
CA PRO A 7 20.36 -21.12 -21.65
C PRO A 7 19.41 -20.59 -20.55
N ASP A 8 19.60 -19.34 -20.10
CA ASP A 8 18.78 -18.61 -19.12
C ASP A 8 17.95 -17.47 -19.75
N GLY A 9 17.70 -17.58 -21.06
CA GLY A 9 17.08 -16.52 -21.87
C GLY A 9 15.70 -16.12 -21.41
N GLU A 10 14.86 -17.08 -21.05
CA GLU A 10 13.51 -16.84 -20.51
C GLU A 10 13.58 -16.06 -19.20
N ARG A 11 14.47 -16.47 -18.29
CA ARG A 11 14.70 -15.76 -17.02
C ARG A 11 15.10 -14.31 -17.26
N ARG A 12 16.05 -14.07 -18.17
CA ARG A 12 16.51 -12.73 -18.50
C ARG A 12 15.40 -11.88 -19.10
N LEU A 13 14.59 -12.46 -19.99
CA LEU A 13 13.48 -11.75 -20.59
C LEU A 13 12.43 -11.39 -19.54
N THR A 14 12.07 -12.33 -18.67
CA THR A 14 11.12 -12.08 -17.56
C THR A 14 11.63 -11.00 -16.64
N ASN A 15 12.90 -11.00 -16.27
CA ASN A 15 13.51 -9.95 -15.43
C ASN A 15 13.50 -8.59 -16.11
N VAL A 16 13.79 -8.51 -17.43
CA VAL A 16 13.74 -7.25 -18.19
C VAL A 16 12.32 -6.70 -18.26
N LEU A 17 11.34 -7.57 -18.53
CA LEU A 17 9.92 -7.16 -18.57
C LEU A 17 9.43 -6.70 -17.18
N HIS A 18 9.79 -7.41 -16.12
CA HIS A 18 9.46 -7.03 -14.75
C HIS A 18 10.10 -5.68 -14.39
N LEU A 19 11.38 -5.48 -14.69
CA LEU A 19 12.05 -4.19 -14.46
C LEU A 19 11.38 -3.06 -15.25
N ALA A 20 10.99 -3.31 -16.49
CA ALA A 20 10.26 -2.33 -17.30
C ALA A 20 8.91 -1.95 -16.67
N GLU A 21 8.17 -2.91 -16.12
CA GLU A 21 6.91 -2.65 -15.41
C GLU A 21 7.13 -1.85 -14.12
N LEU A 22 8.17 -2.18 -13.33
CA LEU A 22 8.50 -1.43 -12.12
C LEU A 22 8.89 0.02 -12.45
N LEU A 23 9.69 0.23 -13.49
CA LEU A 23 10.06 1.58 -13.98
C LEU A 23 8.83 2.32 -14.50
N HIS A 24 7.96 1.66 -15.25
CA HIS A 24 6.73 2.25 -15.76
C HIS A 24 5.81 2.69 -14.62
N ARG A 25 5.64 1.84 -13.59
CA ARG A 25 4.85 2.16 -12.41
C ARG A 25 5.46 3.35 -11.66
N ALA A 26 6.76 3.32 -11.37
CA ALA A 26 7.44 4.44 -10.71
C ALA A 26 7.31 5.76 -11.49
N ALA A 27 7.39 5.69 -12.83
CA ALA A 27 7.16 6.86 -13.69
C ALA A 27 5.72 7.37 -13.58
N ALA A 28 4.73 6.47 -13.58
CA ALA A 28 3.32 6.84 -13.54
C ALA A 28 2.88 7.36 -12.17
N GLU A 29 3.26 6.68 -11.08
CA GLU A 29 2.85 7.04 -9.71
C GLU A 29 3.53 8.30 -9.18
N SER A 30 4.82 8.47 -9.51
CA SER A 30 5.62 9.59 -9.02
C SER A 30 5.89 10.65 -10.10
N HIS A 31 5.30 10.50 -11.29
CA HIS A 31 5.49 11.38 -12.44
C HIS A 31 6.96 11.70 -12.75
N LEU A 32 7.83 10.67 -12.68
CA LEU A 32 9.26 10.82 -12.84
C LEU A 32 9.64 10.90 -14.32
N GLY A 33 10.44 11.90 -14.68
CA GLY A 33 11.18 11.92 -15.93
C GLY A 33 12.40 10.99 -15.88
N ILE A 34 13.17 10.91 -16.98
CA ILE A 34 14.34 10.01 -17.10
C ILE A 34 15.34 10.18 -15.95
N SER A 35 15.67 11.42 -15.57
CA SER A 35 16.59 11.68 -14.45
C SER A 35 16.04 11.23 -13.11
N GLY A 36 14.72 11.35 -12.88
CA GLY A 36 14.04 10.86 -11.70
C GLY A 36 14.05 9.34 -11.63
N LEU A 37 13.80 8.66 -12.77
CA LEU A 37 13.85 7.20 -12.86
C LEU A 37 15.26 6.65 -12.61
N LEU A 38 16.31 7.32 -13.09
CA LEU A 38 17.69 6.94 -12.79
C LEU A 38 18.00 7.04 -11.30
N LYS A 39 17.57 8.12 -10.63
CA LYS A 39 17.72 8.28 -9.18
C LYS A 39 16.92 7.22 -8.41
N TRP A 40 15.69 6.94 -8.84
CA TRP A 40 14.86 5.89 -8.26
C TRP A 40 15.53 4.52 -8.38
N LEU A 41 16.00 4.16 -9.57
CA LEU A 41 16.71 2.90 -9.81
C LEU A 41 17.99 2.79 -8.96
N ALA A 42 18.78 3.86 -8.86
CA ALA A 42 19.97 3.89 -8.02
C ALA A 42 19.65 3.67 -6.54
N ARG A 43 18.53 4.20 -6.02
CA ARG A 43 18.05 3.92 -4.65
C ARG A 43 17.67 2.45 -4.47
N GLN A 44 16.97 1.85 -5.46
CA GLN A 44 16.60 0.43 -5.40
C GLN A 44 17.81 -0.52 -5.44
N LEU A 45 18.91 -0.10 -6.02
CA LEU A 45 20.17 -0.86 -6.04
C LEU A 45 20.98 -0.70 -4.75
N GLY A 46 20.63 0.26 -3.89
CA GLY A 46 21.29 0.50 -2.61
C GLY A 46 20.96 -0.54 -1.53
N ALA A 47 21.77 -0.57 -0.46
CA ALA A 47 21.61 -1.51 0.65
C ALA A 47 20.30 -1.34 1.46
N GLU A 48 19.59 -0.23 1.28
CA GLU A 48 18.31 0.09 1.93
C GLU A 48 17.10 -0.25 1.05
N ALA A 49 17.31 -1.02 -0.04
CA ALA A 49 16.22 -1.39 -0.92
C ALA A 49 15.12 -2.13 -0.14
N ASP A 50 13.92 -1.61 -0.19
CA ASP A 50 12.74 -2.21 0.43
C ASP A 50 12.51 -3.60 -0.18
N ARG A 51 12.42 -4.62 0.68
CA ARG A 51 12.12 -6.01 0.29
C ARG A 51 10.62 -6.23 0.13
N SER A 52 9.95 -5.31 -0.55
CA SER A 52 8.53 -5.44 -0.84
C SER A 52 8.27 -6.70 -1.70
N GLU A 53 7.07 -7.25 -1.59
CA GLU A 53 6.63 -8.38 -2.41
C GLU A 53 6.72 -8.08 -3.91
N GLU A 54 6.61 -6.81 -4.30
CA GLU A 54 6.70 -6.34 -5.68
C GLU A 54 8.09 -6.52 -6.30
N ASN A 55 9.14 -6.54 -5.48
CA ASN A 55 10.53 -6.75 -5.90
C ASN A 55 10.92 -8.23 -5.96
N GLN A 56 9.99 -9.17 -5.68
CA GLN A 56 10.27 -10.60 -5.76
C GLN A 56 10.44 -11.05 -7.21
N LEU A 57 11.34 -12.01 -7.41
CA LEU A 57 11.54 -12.64 -8.72
C LEU A 57 10.24 -13.29 -9.19
N ARG A 58 9.77 -12.93 -10.38
CA ARG A 58 8.62 -13.58 -11.02
C ARG A 58 9.02 -14.93 -11.59
N LEU A 59 8.08 -15.87 -11.57
CA LEU A 59 8.23 -17.14 -12.27
C LEU A 59 8.18 -16.90 -13.79
N GLU A 60 8.96 -17.67 -14.53
CA GLU A 60 9.05 -17.57 -15.99
C GLU A 60 7.82 -18.11 -16.69
N SER A 61 7.22 -19.14 -16.10
CA SER A 61 5.99 -19.75 -16.60
C SER A 61 5.12 -20.25 -15.45
N ASP A 62 3.81 -20.32 -15.69
CA ASP A 62 2.83 -20.96 -14.80
C ASP A 62 2.85 -22.51 -14.91
N GLU A 63 3.90 -23.09 -15.47
CA GLU A 63 4.03 -24.52 -15.67
C GLU A 63 4.00 -25.31 -14.35
N GLN A 64 3.73 -26.62 -14.46
CA GLN A 64 3.73 -27.57 -13.36
C GLN A 64 5.14 -27.76 -12.82
N ALA A 65 5.64 -26.79 -12.09
CA ALA A 65 6.97 -26.79 -11.48
C ALA A 65 6.88 -27.19 -9.99
N VAL A 66 7.98 -27.77 -9.47
CA VAL A 66 8.14 -27.95 -8.03
C VAL A 66 8.29 -26.56 -7.39
N LYS A 67 7.37 -26.20 -6.52
CA LYS A 67 7.36 -24.90 -5.84
C LYS A 67 8.12 -25.00 -4.51
N ILE A 68 9.15 -24.19 -4.34
CA ILE A 68 9.87 -24.04 -3.07
C ILE A 68 9.30 -22.79 -2.40
N VAL A 69 8.62 -22.98 -1.27
CA VAL A 69 7.94 -21.91 -0.54
C VAL A 69 8.27 -21.98 0.94
N THR A 70 8.24 -20.85 1.64
CA THR A 70 8.32 -20.86 3.10
C THR A 70 6.98 -21.28 3.70
N ILE A 71 7.01 -21.85 4.92
CA ILE A 71 5.78 -22.26 5.61
C ILE A 71 4.82 -21.07 5.77
N HIS A 72 5.34 -19.87 6.06
CA HIS A 72 4.52 -18.66 6.20
C HIS A 72 3.76 -18.31 4.91
N LEU A 73 4.44 -18.32 3.77
CA LEU A 73 3.83 -18.04 2.47
C LEU A 73 2.86 -19.15 2.02
N SER A 74 2.97 -20.35 2.56
CA SER A 74 2.06 -21.45 2.26
C SER A 74 0.73 -21.38 3.01
N LYS A 75 0.58 -20.47 3.99
CA LYS A 75 -0.64 -20.34 4.78
C LYS A 75 -1.84 -20.02 3.89
N GLY A 76 -2.89 -20.84 3.97
CA GLY A 76 -4.08 -20.69 3.12
C GLY A 76 -3.98 -21.33 1.73
N LEU A 77 -2.82 -21.88 1.35
CA LEU A 77 -2.63 -22.62 0.10
C LEU A 77 -2.70 -24.12 0.36
N GLU A 78 -2.94 -24.90 -0.71
CA GLU A 78 -2.96 -26.37 -0.68
C GLU A 78 -2.12 -26.90 -1.85
N TYR A 79 -1.46 -28.04 -1.60
CA TYR A 79 -0.64 -28.74 -2.61
C TYR A 79 -0.97 -30.22 -2.60
N PRO A 80 -0.98 -30.91 -3.75
CA PRO A 80 -1.21 -32.36 -3.78
C PRO A 80 -0.19 -33.12 -2.95
N ILE A 81 1.10 -32.80 -3.12
CA ILE A 81 2.23 -33.45 -2.46
C ILE A 81 3.11 -32.38 -1.84
N VAL A 82 3.50 -32.58 -0.58
CA VAL A 82 4.36 -31.66 0.18
C VAL A 82 5.57 -32.41 0.72
N TYR A 83 6.74 -31.82 0.56
CA TYR A 83 7.99 -32.26 1.18
C TYR A 83 8.45 -31.22 2.18
N CYS A 84 8.64 -31.61 3.44
CA CYS A 84 9.12 -30.77 4.53
C CYS A 84 10.51 -31.27 4.97
N PRO A 85 11.60 -30.88 4.27
CA PRO A 85 12.92 -31.46 4.50
C PRO A 85 13.61 -30.98 5.78
N PHE A 86 13.14 -29.88 6.41
CA PHE A 86 13.85 -29.22 7.52
C PHE A 86 13.04 -29.18 8.83
N THR A 87 12.17 -30.16 9.06
CA THR A 87 11.30 -30.20 10.25
C THR A 87 12.05 -30.49 11.56
N TRP A 88 13.34 -30.83 11.49
CA TRP A 88 14.24 -30.89 12.65
C TRP A 88 14.73 -29.51 13.11
N SER A 89 14.58 -28.46 12.30
CA SER A 89 15.03 -27.13 12.68
C SER A 89 14.12 -26.52 13.74
N ALA A 90 14.71 -25.80 14.69
CA ALA A 90 13.98 -25.09 15.72
C ALA A 90 14.49 -23.65 15.85
N SER A 91 13.56 -22.74 16.19
CA SER A 91 13.90 -21.39 16.60
C SER A 91 14.33 -21.38 18.05
N GLU A 92 15.54 -20.93 18.34
CA GLU A 92 16.05 -20.78 19.70
C GLU A 92 16.14 -19.32 20.12
N VAL A 93 15.90 -19.05 21.39
CA VAL A 93 16.08 -17.72 21.98
C VAL A 93 17.57 -17.51 22.25
N ARG A 94 18.28 -16.94 21.28
CA ARG A 94 19.75 -16.73 21.31
C ARG A 94 20.14 -15.32 21.76
N SER A 95 19.25 -14.34 21.54
CA SER A 95 19.52 -12.96 21.92
C SER A 95 19.55 -12.77 23.45
N ASP A 96 20.34 -11.81 23.90
CA ASP A 96 20.35 -11.39 25.31
C ASP A 96 19.07 -10.59 25.61
N ASP A 97 18.54 -9.87 24.63
CA ASP A 97 17.24 -9.22 24.68
C ASP A 97 16.20 -10.10 23.97
N PHE A 98 15.07 -10.36 24.61
CA PHE A 98 14.05 -11.24 24.07
C PHE A 98 12.63 -10.88 24.51
N PHE A 99 11.65 -11.25 23.71
CA PHE A 99 10.23 -11.13 24.04
C PHE A 99 9.72 -12.43 24.68
N PHE A 100 8.78 -12.29 25.61
CA PHE A 100 8.04 -13.39 26.21
C PHE A 100 6.65 -12.92 26.64
N HIS A 101 5.71 -13.87 26.76
CA HIS A 101 4.41 -13.60 27.36
C HIS A 101 4.53 -13.83 28.88
N ASP A 102 4.32 -12.76 29.67
CA ASP A 102 4.45 -12.81 31.12
C ASP A 102 3.20 -13.40 31.77
N PRO A 103 3.29 -14.62 32.37
CA PRO A 103 2.15 -15.23 33.04
C PRO A 103 1.64 -14.44 34.26
N GLN A 104 2.52 -13.61 34.88
CA GLN A 104 2.16 -12.79 36.03
C GLN A 104 1.48 -11.48 35.63
N ALA A 105 1.57 -11.09 34.35
CA ALA A 105 0.97 -9.90 33.77
C ALA A 105 -0.10 -10.23 32.73
N ASP A 106 -0.92 -11.24 32.97
CA ASP A 106 -2.02 -11.66 32.09
C ASP A 106 -1.55 -11.98 30.66
N PHE A 107 -0.43 -12.69 30.55
CA PHE A 107 0.22 -13.03 29.26
C PHE A 107 0.51 -11.84 28.37
N ARG A 108 0.77 -10.67 28.94
CA ARG A 108 1.19 -9.49 28.17
C ARG A 108 2.55 -9.74 27.54
N LEU A 109 2.69 -9.41 26.25
CA LEU A 109 3.96 -9.44 25.56
C LEU A 109 4.93 -8.42 26.21
N THR A 110 6.01 -8.93 26.78
CA THR A 110 7.01 -8.17 27.56
C THR A 110 8.38 -8.33 26.91
N LEU A 111 9.17 -7.27 26.90
CA LEU A 111 10.55 -7.27 26.43
C LEU A 111 11.51 -7.32 27.63
N GLU A 112 12.34 -8.33 27.68
CA GLU A 112 13.45 -8.47 28.63
C GLU A 112 14.71 -7.80 28.06
N LEU A 113 15.27 -6.84 28.79
CA LEU A 113 16.46 -6.07 28.41
C LEU A 113 17.63 -6.27 29.42
N SER A 114 17.49 -7.17 30.37
CA SER A 114 18.48 -7.32 31.44
C SER A 114 19.84 -7.85 30.97
N GLY A 115 19.90 -8.49 29.82
CA GLY A 115 21.09 -9.21 29.33
C GLY A 115 21.44 -10.44 30.18
N ASP A 116 20.61 -10.79 31.17
CA ASP A 116 20.84 -11.92 32.06
C ASP A 116 20.44 -13.24 31.39
N ARG A 117 21.43 -14.04 31.07
CA ARG A 117 21.20 -15.38 30.48
C ARG A 117 20.56 -16.36 31.46
N GLY A 118 20.60 -16.08 32.77
CA GLY A 118 19.96 -16.85 33.83
C GLY A 118 18.55 -16.40 34.17
N SER A 119 18.01 -15.39 33.49
CA SER A 119 16.67 -14.87 33.73
C SER A 119 15.59 -15.97 33.71
N PRO A 120 14.71 -16.04 34.70
CA PRO A 120 13.61 -17.00 34.72
C PRO A 120 12.66 -16.79 33.56
N HIS A 121 12.55 -15.58 33.01
CA HIS A 121 11.73 -15.24 31.84
C HIS A 121 12.20 -15.91 30.56
N ARG A 122 13.47 -16.32 30.47
CA ARG A 122 13.99 -17.08 29.34
C ARG A 122 13.30 -18.42 29.16
N ARG A 123 12.82 -19.05 30.24
CA ARG A 123 11.99 -20.26 30.16
C ARG A 123 10.66 -19.96 29.45
N SER A 124 9.99 -18.89 29.83
CA SER A 124 8.74 -18.45 29.16
C SER A 124 8.97 -18.15 27.68
N ALA A 125 10.06 -17.43 27.34
CA ALA A 125 10.41 -17.15 25.95
C ALA A 125 10.70 -18.43 25.13
N ARG A 126 11.36 -19.44 25.73
CA ARG A 126 11.59 -20.74 25.09
C ARG A 126 10.29 -21.51 24.88
N SER A 127 9.38 -21.47 25.85
CA SER A 127 8.05 -22.06 25.74
C SER A 127 7.24 -21.40 24.62
N ASP A 128 7.27 -20.09 24.52
CA ASP A 128 6.64 -19.32 23.43
C ASP A 128 7.22 -19.69 22.06
N ALA A 129 8.55 -19.80 21.96
CA ALA A 129 9.21 -20.20 20.73
C ALA A 129 8.84 -21.65 20.32
N LEU A 130 8.76 -22.57 21.27
CA LEU A 130 8.33 -23.94 21.02
C LEU A 130 6.84 -23.98 20.55
N ALA A 131 5.97 -23.20 21.20
CA ALA A 131 4.58 -23.10 20.80
C ALA A 131 4.42 -22.54 19.38
N GLU A 132 5.26 -21.56 18.98
CA GLU A 132 5.27 -21.04 17.61
C GLU A 132 5.79 -22.09 16.62
N ASN A 133 6.86 -22.80 16.94
CA ASN A 133 7.36 -23.91 16.12
C ASN A 133 6.29 -25.01 15.92
N LEU A 134 5.49 -25.33 16.93
CA LEU A 134 4.34 -26.26 16.83
C LEU A 134 3.28 -25.74 15.88
N ARG A 135 2.92 -24.44 15.96
CA ARG A 135 1.96 -23.84 15.02
C ARG A 135 2.49 -23.88 13.58
N MET A 136 3.78 -23.61 13.39
CA MET A 136 4.40 -23.69 12.07
C MET A 136 4.40 -25.11 11.53
N LEU A 137 4.72 -26.10 12.36
CA LEU A 137 4.64 -27.51 11.96
C LEU A 137 3.20 -27.90 11.58
N TYR A 138 2.21 -27.49 12.37
CA TYR A 138 0.79 -27.70 12.04
C TYR A 138 0.43 -27.10 10.67
N VAL A 139 0.85 -25.87 10.42
CA VAL A 139 0.63 -25.22 9.11
C VAL A 139 1.29 -26.05 8.01
N ALA A 140 2.55 -26.50 8.16
CA ALA A 140 3.24 -27.28 7.16
C ALA A 140 2.53 -28.60 6.83
N LEU A 141 2.16 -29.34 7.86
CA LEU A 141 1.49 -30.65 7.73
C LEU A 141 0.10 -30.54 7.06
N THR A 142 -0.61 -29.47 7.34
CA THR A 142 -1.96 -29.25 6.79
C THR A 142 -1.97 -28.66 5.37
N ARG A 143 -0.81 -28.48 4.73
CA ARG A 143 -0.75 -28.02 3.33
C ARG A 143 -0.94 -29.12 2.32
N ALA A 144 -0.66 -30.38 2.69
CA ALA A 144 -0.79 -31.50 1.78
C ALA A 144 -2.25 -31.97 1.67
N ARG A 145 -2.70 -32.20 0.46
CA ARG A 145 -4.01 -32.82 0.18
C ARG A 145 -3.94 -34.33 0.19
N GLU A 146 -2.85 -34.90 -0.35
CA GLU A 146 -2.74 -36.34 -0.62
C GLU A 146 -1.52 -36.95 0.09
N HIS A 147 -0.37 -36.28 0.06
CA HIS A 147 0.84 -36.85 0.62
C HIS A 147 1.75 -35.79 1.22
N CYS A 148 2.25 -36.05 2.44
CA CYS A 148 3.23 -35.22 3.12
C CYS A 148 4.43 -36.05 3.53
N THR A 149 5.63 -35.62 3.12
CA THR A 149 6.88 -36.27 3.52
C THR A 149 7.63 -35.35 4.48
N LEU A 150 8.00 -35.88 5.64
CA LEU A 150 8.84 -35.21 6.63
C LEU A 150 10.21 -35.90 6.66
N VAL A 151 11.27 -35.13 6.84
CA VAL A 151 12.59 -35.64 7.16
C VAL A 151 12.92 -35.28 8.58
N TRP A 152 13.26 -36.26 9.41
CA TRP A 152 13.57 -36.04 10.81
C TRP A 152 14.57 -37.11 11.32
N GLY A 153 15.30 -36.77 12.37
CA GLY A 153 16.27 -37.63 12.99
C GLY A 153 17.18 -36.89 13.96
N ARG A 154 18.21 -37.53 14.48
CA ARG A 154 19.19 -36.91 15.40
C ARG A 154 20.16 -36.01 14.61
N ILE A 155 19.63 -34.92 14.12
CA ILE A 155 20.32 -33.89 13.35
C ILE A 155 20.50 -32.68 14.25
N ASN A 156 21.50 -31.85 14.04
CA ASN A 156 21.79 -30.66 14.81
C ASN A 156 20.52 -29.80 15.03
N THR A 157 20.24 -29.42 16.28
CA THR A 157 19.05 -28.69 16.79
C THR A 157 17.73 -29.49 16.81
N ALA A 158 17.70 -30.75 16.39
CA ALA A 158 16.48 -31.55 16.38
C ALA A 158 15.90 -31.78 17.78
N GLU A 159 16.72 -31.75 18.81
CA GLU A 159 16.33 -31.89 20.21
C GLU A 159 15.36 -30.80 20.72
N SER A 160 15.37 -29.64 20.10
CA SER A 160 14.46 -28.52 20.43
C SER A 160 13.34 -28.30 19.40
N SER A 161 13.21 -29.23 18.45
CA SER A 161 12.21 -29.11 17.39
C SER A 161 10.78 -29.44 17.85
N ALA A 162 9.81 -28.93 17.12
CA ALA A 162 8.39 -29.25 17.33
C ALA A 162 8.11 -30.77 17.20
N LEU A 163 8.79 -31.47 16.30
CA LEU A 163 8.65 -32.94 16.17
C LEU A 163 9.22 -33.66 17.38
N ALA A 164 10.38 -33.25 17.93
CA ALA A 164 10.91 -33.84 19.16
C ALA A 164 9.90 -33.73 20.31
N TYR A 165 9.24 -32.57 20.43
CA TYR A 165 8.19 -32.38 21.43
C TYR A 165 7.00 -33.34 21.24
N LEU A 166 6.55 -33.56 20.00
CA LEU A 166 5.43 -34.47 19.71
C LEU A 166 5.78 -35.95 19.91
N LEU A 167 7.05 -36.34 19.66
CA LEU A 167 7.53 -37.71 19.75
C LEU A 167 8.13 -38.06 21.11
N ARG A 168 8.10 -37.14 22.09
CA ARG A 168 8.61 -37.38 23.44
C ARG A 168 7.90 -38.56 24.14
N ALA A 169 8.54 -39.15 25.11
CA ALA A 169 7.91 -40.17 25.94
C ALA A 169 6.76 -39.57 26.79
N GLU A 170 5.66 -40.32 26.96
CA GLU A 170 4.44 -39.87 27.67
C GLU A 170 4.63 -39.51 29.14
N ALA A 171 5.76 -39.84 29.75
CA ALA A 171 6.03 -39.60 31.18
C ALA A 171 5.99 -38.13 31.66
N ALA A 172 5.80 -37.18 30.74
CA ALA A 172 5.72 -35.76 31.07
C ALA A 172 4.25 -35.24 31.22
N ALA A 173 3.29 -36.09 31.47
CA ALA A 173 1.88 -35.70 31.65
C ALA A 173 1.59 -34.88 32.94
N ALA A 174 2.60 -34.47 33.70
CA ALA A 174 2.45 -33.82 34.99
C ALA A 174 2.93 -32.37 35.01
N ASP A 175 2.70 -31.60 33.95
CA ASP A 175 2.95 -30.15 34.00
C ASP A 175 1.65 -29.35 34.21
N ALA A 176 0.93 -29.69 35.27
CA ALA A 176 -0.22 -28.90 35.68
C ALA A 176 0.17 -27.52 36.24
N ASP A 177 1.44 -27.33 36.62
CA ASP A 177 1.93 -26.14 37.28
C ASP A 177 2.85 -25.25 36.43
N GLY A 178 3.14 -25.62 35.15
CA GLY A 178 3.96 -24.77 34.24
C GLY A 178 5.44 -24.64 34.62
N GLU A 179 5.97 -25.52 35.48
CA GLU A 179 7.35 -25.44 35.98
C GLU A 179 8.40 -26.14 35.08
N VAL A 180 7.99 -26.93 34.09
CA VAL A 180 8.92 -27.71 33.25
C VAL A 180 9.54 -26.83 32.17
N ASP A 181 10.88 -26.77 32.12
CA ASP A 181 11.60 -26.27 30.95
C ASP A 181 11.63 -27.36 29.88
N TRP A 182 10.63 -27.32 28.99
CA TRP A 182 10.45 -28.32 27.94
C TRP A 182 11.67 -28.47 27.03
N ILE A 183 12.40 -27.39 26.74
CA ILE A 183 13.58 -27.45 25.87
C ILE A 183 14.72 -28.21 26.57
N GLU A 184 14.98 -27.95 27.84
CA GLU A 184 16.00 -28.69 28.58
C GLU A 184 15.59 -30.15 28.80
N HIS A 185 14.31 -30.42 29.04
CA HIS A 185 13.79 -31.78 29.12
C HIS A 185 13.99 -32.55 27.82
N LEU A 186 13.61 -31.99 26.68
CA LEU A 186 13.79 -32.59 25.36
C LEU A 186 15.27 -32.83 25.04
N LYS A 187 16.15 -31.91 25.36
CA LYS A 187 17.61 -32.08 25.18
C LYS A 187 18.15 -33.25 26.00
N ALA A 188 17.70 -33.38 27.24
CA ALA A 188 18.09 -34.50 28.10
C ALA A 188 17.58 -35.84 27.55
N GLU A 189 16.33 -35.91 27.10
CA GLU A 189 15.74 -37.10 26.49
C GLU A 189 16.49 -37.49 25.19
N PHE A 190 16.77 -36.53 24.32
CA PHE A 190 17.52 -36.76 23.10
C PHE A 190 18.91 -37.33 23.35
N LYS A 191 19.56 -36.87 24.41
CA LYS A 191 20.87 -37.36 24.83
C LYS A 191 20.80 -38.79 25.37
N ALA A 192 19.72 -39.13 26.06
CA ALA A 192 19.49 -40.41 26.71
C ALA A 192 18.97 -41.50 25.75
N THR A 193 18.30 -41.13 24.67
CA THR A 193 17.63 -42.03 23.70
C THR A 193 18.51 -42.22 22.46
N ASP A 194 18.76 -43.47 22.07
CA ASP A 194 19.52 -43.81 20.89
C ASP A 194 18.66 -43.82 19.60
N ASP A 195 19.26 -44.00 18.45
CA ASP A 195 18.60 -43.99 17.15
C ASP A 195 17.61 -45.16 16.98
N ALA A 196 17.93 -46.32 17.57
CA ALA A 196 17.03 -47.48 17.52
C ALA A 196 15.75 -47.24 18.32
N GLN A 197 15.87 -46.66 19.49
CA GLN A 197 14.73 -46.30 20.34
C GLN A 197 13.85 -45.19 19.70
N TRP A 198 14.45 -44.24 19.01
CA TRP A 198 13.69 -43.25 18.25
C TRP A 198 12.95 -43.88 17.08
N LEU A 199 13.60 -44.81 16.36
CA LEU A 199 12.96 -45.56 15.28
C LEU A 199 11.77 -46.39 15.79
N GLU A 200 11.93 -47.10 16.90
CA GLU A 200 10.85 -47.88 17.55
C GLU A 200 9.64 -47.01 17.86
N ARG A 201 9.84 -45.78 18.39
CA ARG A 201 8.75 -44.85 18.66
C ARG A 201 8.02 -44.40 17.38
N LEU A 202 8.79 -44.13 16.32
CA LEU A 202 8.21 -43.78 15.03
C LEU A 202 7.44 -44.93 14.40
N GLU A 203 7.94 -46.16 14.51
CA GLU A 203 7.26 -47.39 14.02
C GLU A 203 5.99 -47.64 14.83
N ALA A 204 6.03 -47.45 16.14
CA ALA A 204 4.83 -47.57 16.97
C ALA A 204 3.74 -46.54 16.60
N LEU A 205 4.15 -45.32 16.26
CA LEU A 205 3.23 -44.29 15.76
C LEU A 205 2.66 -44.70 14.38
N ALA A 206 3.50 -45.26 13.50
CA ALA A 206 3.06 -45.73 12.18
C ALA A 206 2.03 -46.87 12.33
N ASP A 207 2.28 -47.86 13.20
CA ASP A 207 1.39 -48.95 13.47
C ASP A 207 0.06 -48.48 14.02
N ALA A 208 0.07 -47.52 14.97
CA ALA A 208 -1.13 -46.90 15.54
C ALA A 208 -1.94 -46.11 14.53
N SER A 209 -1.33 -45.63 13.44
CA SER A 209 -1.96 -44.80 12.43
C SER A 209 -2.94 -45.53 11.49
N GLY A 210 -3.01 -46.85 11.56
CA GLY A 210 -3.84 -47.64 10.64
C GLY A 210 -3.38 -47.55 9.17
N GLY A 211 -2.10 -47.32 8.94
CA GLY A 211 -1.47 -47.25 7.60
C GLY A 211 -1.39 -45.84 6.99
N CYS A 212 -1.84 -44.82 7.74
CA CYS A 212 -1.75 -43.42 7.29
C CYS A 212 -0.33 -42.86 7.40
N ILE A 213 0.52 -43.42 8.25
CA ILE A 213 1.90 -43.02 8.45
C ILE A 213 2.81 -44.19 8.06
N GLN A 214 3.87 -43.89 7.30
CA GLN A 214 4.92 -44.86 6.95
C GLN A 214 6.27 -44.28 7.37
N VAL A 215 7.09 -45.10 8.02
CA VAL A 215 8.46 -44.74 8.38
C VAL A 215 9.41 -45.44 7.40
N ARG A 216 10.35 -44.69 6.86
CA ARG A 216 11.36 -45.20 5.93
C ARG A 216 12.72 -44.61 6.29
N ALA A 217 13.76 -45.43 6.17
CA ALA A 217 15.11 -44.87 6.22
C ALA A 217 15.35 -43.90 5.08
N LEU A 218 16.18 -42.87 5.33
CA LEU A 218 16.58 -41.94 4.28
C LEU A 218 17.34 -42.78 3.21
N PRO A 219 16.94 -42.70 1.93
CA PRO A 219 17.63 -43.43 0.88
C PRO A 219 19.08 -42.94 0.76
N GLU A 220 20.00 -43.85 0.56
CA GLU A 220 21.35 -43.48 0.15
C GLU A 220 21.27 -42.70 -1.17
N ALA A 221 22.14 -41.68 -1.32
CA ALA A 221 22.14 -40.83 -2.50
C ALA A 221 22.42 -41.66 -3.74
N GLU A 222 21.39 -42.14 -4.39
CA GLU A 222 21.52 -42.70 -5.73
C GLU A 222 21.84 -41.58 -6.71
N THR A 223 22.78 -41.82 -7.61
CA THR A 223 23.00 -40.94 -8.77
C THR A 223 21.66 -40.73 -9.45
N ALA A 224 21.19 -39.47 -9.48
CA ALA A 224 19.88 -39.10 -10.01
C ALA A 224 19.64 -39.82 -11.35
N PRO A 225 18.50 -40.49 -11.53
CA PRO A 225 18.20 -41.12 -12.81
C PRO A 225 18.23 -40.01 -13.86
N THR A 226 19.03 -40.22 -14.90
CA THR A 226 19.06 -39.35 -16.07
C THR A 226 17.64 -39.43 -16.66
N HIS A 227 16.82 -38.42 -16.42
CA HIS A 227 15.50 -38.35 -17.04
C HIS A 227 15.73 -38.37 -18.55
N GLY A 228 15.19 -39.38 -19.23
CA GLY A 228 15.12 -39.39 -20.69
C GLY A 228 14.45 -38.08 -21.19
N PRO A 229 14.67 -37.73 -22.44
CA PRO A 229 14.04 -36.53 -23.01
C PRO A 229 12.54 -36.59 -22.74
N LEU A 230 12.02 -35.50 -22.15
CA LEU A 230 10.58 -35.33 -21.93
C LEU A 230 9.87 -35.59 -23.26
N PRO A 231 8.75 -36.33 -23.25
CA PRO A 231 7.94 -36.49 -24.47
C PRO A 231 7.62 -35.10 -25.02
N ALA A 232 7.74 -34.92 -26.33
CA ALA A 232 7.46 -33.66 -26.98
C ALA A 232 6.09 -33.15 -26.52
N ALA A 233 6.07 -31.98 -25.94
CA ALA A 233 4.84 -31.35 -25.46
C ALA A 233 3.84 -31.26 -26.64
N ALA A 234 2.59 -31.63 -26.38
CA ALA A 234 1.54 -31.42 -27.37
C ALA A 234 1.52 -29.93 -27.77
N PRO A 235 1.28 -29.60 -29.06
CA PRO A 235 1.24 -28.21 -29.47
C PRO A 235 0.25 -27.42 -28.63
N LEU A 236 0.74 -26.39 -27.97
CA LEU A 236 -0.07 -25.52 -27.13
C LEU A 236 -1.06 -24.75 -28.03
N GLY A 237 -2.35 -24.95 -27.81
CA GLY A 237 -3.39 -24.16 -28.44
C GLY A 237 -3.86 -23.04 -27.51
N CYS A 238 -3.93 -21.80 -28.00
CA CYS A 238 -4.60 -20.73 -27.29
C CYS A 238 -6.10 -21.04 -27.14
N ARG A 239 -6.60 -20.96 -25.91
CA ARG A 239 -8.05 -20.95 -25.70
C ARG A 239 -8.62 -19.64 -26.26
N THR A 240 -9.56 -19.75 -27.20
CA THR A 240 -10.27 -18.56 -27.68
C THR A 240 -11.34 -18.19 -26.67
N PHE A 241 -11.30 -16.95 -26.17
CA PHE A 241 -12.33 -16.42 -25.31
C PHE A 241 -13.60 -16.20 -26.13
N ALA A 242 -14.66 -16.96 -25.83
CA ALA A 242 -15.96 -16.85 -26.50
C ALA A 242 -17.02 -16.13 -25.61
N GLY A 243 -16.65 -15.65 -24.45
CA GLY A 243 -17.52 -14.92 -23.54
C GLY A 243 -17.63 -13.44 -23.90
N ARG A 244 -18.60 -12.77 -23.28
CA ARG A 244 -18.73 -11.31 -23.32
C ARG A 244 -18.32 -10.75 -21.96
N ILE A 245 -17.36 -9.82 -21.96
CA ILE A 245 -17.00 -9.05 -20.77
C ILE A 245 -17.88 -7.81 -20.74
N ASP A 246 -18.62 -7.60 -19.65
CA ASP A 246 -19.32 -6.34 -19.43
C ASP A 246 -18.32 -5.27 -18.99
N SER A 247 -17.89 -4.46 -19.94
CA SER A 247 -16.95 -3.36 -19.72
C SER A 247 -17.61 -2.10 -19.11
N SER A 248 -18.93 -2.09 -18.94
CA SER A 248 -19.62 -0.97 -18.31
C SER A 248 -19.48 -0.95 -16.78
N TRP A 249 -19.13 -2.09 -16.18
CA TRP A 249 -18.95 -2.21 -14.73
C TRP A 249 -17.47 -2.11 -14.36
N GLY A 250 -17.15 -1.19 -13.45
CA GLY A 250 -15.78 -1.00 -13.04
C GLY A 250 -15.64 0.01 -11.90
N VAL A 251 -14.40 0.36 -11.61
CA VAL A 251 -14.07 1.49 -10.73
C VAL A 251 -13.64 2.65 -11.60
N THR A 252 -14.29 3.79 -11.45
CA THR A 252 -13.96 5.02 -12.17
C THR A 252 -13.59 6.12 -11.21
N SER A 253 -12.94 7.18 -11.69
CA SER A 253 -12.61 8.37 -10.93
C SER A 253 -13.25 9.62 -11.55
N TYR A 254 -13.23 10.73 -10.81
CA TYR A 254 -13.62 12.04 -11.37
C TYR A 254 -12.80 12.35 -12.63
N SER A 255 -11.49 12.18 -12.57
CA SER A 255 -10.58 12.47 -13.69
C SER A 255 -10.89 11.62 -14.93
N ALA A 256 -11.24 10.35 -14.74
CA ALA A 256 -11.64 9.47 -15.85
C ALA A 256 -12.96 9.94 -16.49
N LEU A 257 -13.92 10.41 -15.70
CA LEU A 257 -15.18 10.96 -16.21
C LEU A 257 -14.99 12.32 -16.91
N ALA A 258 -14.08 13.16 -16.41
CA ALA A 258 -13.80 14.48 -16.96
C ALA A 258 -12.93 14.44 -18.23
N ALA A 259 -11.97 13.52 -18.32
CA ALA A 259 -10.99 13.44 -19.42
C ALA A 259 -11.48 12.68 -20.68
N GLY A 260 -12.67 12.08 -20.65
CA GLY A 260 -13.26 11.47 -21.84
C GLY A 260 -12.76 10.09 -22.26
N GLY A 261 -12.53 9.17 -21.32
CA GLY A 261 -12.35 7.75 -21.61
C GLY A 261 -10.90 7.24 -21.72
N ASP A 262 -10.74 5.97 -21.50
CA ASP A 262 -9.52 5.16 -21.47
C ASP A 262 -8.34 5.64 -20.63
N GLY A 263 -8.39 5.31 -19.36
CA GLY A 263 -7.19 4.92 -18.60
C GLY A 263 -6.19 6.00 -18.22
N ALA A 264 -6.61 7.26 -18.04
CA ALA A 264 -5.76 8.23 -17.35
C ALA A 264 -6.20 8.38 -15.90
N ALA A 265 -5.61 7.56 -15.03
CA ALA A 265 -5.64 7.80 -13.59
C ALA A 265 -5.12 9.22 -13.30
N ASP A 266 -5.83 9.93 -12.43
CA ASP A 266 -5.48 11.20 -11.78
C ASP A 266 -4.33 11.99 -12.44
N ARG A 267 -4.64 12.69 -13.52
CA ARG A 267 -3.75 13.68 -14.10
C ARG A 267 -4.40 15.03 -13.96
N GLU A 268 -3.95 15.78 -12.98
CA GLU A 268 -4.11 17.21 -13.06
C GLU A 268 -3.27 17.69 -14.25
N ASP A 269 -4.02 18.16 -15.28
CA ASP A 269 -3.56 18.91 -16.46
C ASP A 269 -2.40 18.31 -17.28
N PRO A 270 -2.67 17.63 -18.42
CA PRO A 270 -1.65 17.32 -19.40
C PRO A 270 -1.38 18.52 -20.32
N ALA A 271 -0.94 19.65 -19.79
CA ALA A 271 -0.21 20.59 -20.61
C ALA A 271 1.08 19.89 -21.00
N LEU A 272 1.19 19.52 -22.29
CA LEU A 272 2.41 18.99 -22.88
C LEU A 272 3.61 19.72 -22.34
N PRO A 273 4.66 19.04 -21.86
CA PRO A 273 5.88 19.73 -21.46
C PRO A 273 6.41 20.47 -22.71
N ALA A 274 6.38 21.78 -22.66
CA ALA A 274 7.19 22.57 -23.58
C ALA A 274 8.66 22.10 -23.44
N PRO A 275 9.42 21.95 -24.53
CA PRO A 275 10.79 21.52 -24.45
C PRO A 275 11.53 22.50 -23.52
N PHE A 276 12.35 21.93 -22.65
CA PHE A 276 13.15 22.65 -21.68
C PHE A 276 13.92 23.79 -22.37
N ALA A 277 13.42 25.01 -22.23
CA ALA A 277 14.28 26.17 -22.28
C ALA A 277 14.87 26.31 -20.86
N GLU A 278 16.14 26.12 -20.71
CA GLU A 278 16.90 26.61 -19.57
C GLU A 278 16.66 28.12 -19.50
N ALA A 279 15.65 28.53 -18.74
CA ALA A 279 15.46 29.92 -18.39
C ALA A 279 16.39 30.19 -17.21
N ASP A 280 17.29 31.13 -17.36
CA ASP A 280 18.09 31.72 -16.30
C ASP A 280 17.23 31.86 -15.04
N ALA A 281 17.65 31.19 -13.95
CA ALA A 281 16.95 31.24 -12.69
C ALA A 281 16.86 32.70 -12.20
N PRO A 282 15.67 33.27 -11.98
CA PRO A 282 15.58 34.62 -11.46
C PRO A 282 16.17 34.67 -10.07
N ALA A 283 16.90 35.74 -9.78
CA ALA A 283 17.71 35.91 -8.56
C ALA A 283 16.92 35.85 -7.22
N ARG A 284 15.59 35.91 -7.23
CA ARG A 284 14.65 35.58 -6.15
C ARG A 284 13.24 35.44 -6.73
N PRO A 285 12.46 34.43 -6.34
CA PRO A 285 11.08 34.30 -6.77
C PRO A 285 10.26 35.48 -6.24
N ALA A 286 9.56 36.19 -7.11
CA ALA A 286 8.75 37.35 -6.76
C ALA A 286 7.35 36.96 -6.20
N GLY A 287 6.94 35.72 -6.36
CA GLY A 287 5.67 35.19 -5.85
C GLY A 287 5.37 33.78 -6.37
N LEU A 288 4.34 33.15 -5.80
CA LEU A 288 3.93 31.79 -6.17
C LEU A 288 3.40 31.63 -7.60
N GLN A 289 3.00 32.73 -8.25
CA GLN A 289 2.61 32.75 -9.67
C GLN A 289 3.76 32.32 -10.57
N GLU A 290 5.02 32.51 -10.13
CA GLU A 290 6.24 32.13 -10.84
C GLU A 290 6.70 30.71 -10.53
N PHE A 291 6.09 30.01 -9.54
CA PHE A 291 6.41 28.61 -9.25
C PHE A 291 6.19 27.77 -10.51
N PRO A 292 7.08 26.81 -10.84
CA PRO A 292 6.98 26.01 -12.05
C PRO A 292 5.55 25.46 -12.26
N PRO A 293 4.98 25.55 -13.47
CA PRO A 293 3.67 24.97 -13.76
C PRO A 293 3.77 23.46 -14.01
N GLY A 294 2.63 22.76 -14.00
CA GLY A 294 2.51 21.36 -14.42
C GLY A 294 2.20 20.39 -13.27
N ALA A 295 1.88 19.15 -13.62
CA ALA A 295 1.41 18.11 -12.72
C ALA A 295 2.34 17.85 -11.52
N ARG A 296 3.67 17.93 -11.73
CA ARG A 296 4.66 17.77 -10.65
C ARG A 296 4.48 18.79 -9.54
N SER A 297 4.15 20.03 -9.90
CA SER A 297 3.89 21.12 -8.95
C SER A 297 2.59 20.90 -8.19
N GLY A 298 1.56 20.38 -8.85
CA GLY A 298 0.33 19.96 -8.20
C GLY A 298 0.61 18.95 -7.09
N ILE A 299 1.22 17.84 -7.45
CA ILE A 299 1.57 16.75 -6.50
C ILE A 299 2.45 17.28 -5.37
N PHE A 300 3.41 18.16 -5.67
CA PHE A 300 4.25 18.80 -4.65
C PHE A 300 3.41 19.57 -3.62
N PHE A 301 2.48 20.44 -4.07
CA PHE A 301 1.64 21.20 -3.14
C PHE A 301 0.74 20.30 -2.31
N HIS A 302 0.11 19.28 -2.89
CA HIS A 302 -0.66 18.29 -2.13
C HIS A 302 0.22 17.57 -1.10
N ALA A 303 1.41 17.10 -1.47
CA ALA A 303 2.34 16.44 -0.56
C ALA A 303 2.85 17.35 0.59
N VAL A 304 2.96 18.66 0.36
CA VAL A 304 3.25 19.64 1.40
C VAL A 304 2.06 19.80 2.34
N LEU A 305 0.87 20.08 1.79
CA LEU A 305 -0.34 20.36 2.57
C LEU A 305 -0.87 19.13 3.32
N GLU A 306 -0.59 17.92 2.83
CA GLU A 306 -0.83 16.68 3.56
C GLU A 306 -0.04 16.61 4.88
N LYS A 307 1.21 17.10 4.90
CA LYS A 307 2.15 16.89 6.02
C LYS A 307 2.34 18.10 6.94
N VAL A 308 1.99 19.30 6.50
CA VAL A 308 2.15 20.50 7.32
C VAL A 308 1.08 20.58 8.39
N ASP A 309 1.46 21.12 9.55
CA ASP A 309 0.50 21.51 10.60
C ASP A 309 0.01 22.94 10.32
N LEU A 310 -1.31 23.09 10.16
CA LEU A 310 -1.95 24.37 9.88
C LEU A 310 -2.29 25.16 11.16
N ASN A 311 -1.95 24.62 12.35
CA ASN A 311 -2.30 25.24 13.64
C ASN A 311 -1.19 26.16 14.19
N GLY A 312 -0.28 26.66 13.33
CA GLY A 312 0.69 27.70 13.69
C GLY A 312 2.12 27.23 13.89
N SER A 313 2.46 25.96 13.64
CA SER A 313 3.85 25.51 13.58
C SER A 313 4.56 26.04 12.34
N ASP A 314 5.89 26.19 12.40
CA ASP A 314 6.66 26.64 11.24
C ASP A 314 6.76 25.53 10.18
N PRO A 315 6.21 25.71 8.96
CA PRO A 315 6.21 24.69 7.92
C PRO A 315 7.55 24.55 7.20
N SER A 316 8.53 25.41 7.46
CA SER A 316 9.75 25.55 6.64
C SER A 316 10.55 24.25 6.52
N ALA A 317 10.64 23.45 7.56
CA ALA A 317 11.37 22.18 7.53
C ALA A 317 10.67 21.13 6.63
N VAL A 318 9.33 21.05 6.68
CA VAL A 318 8.54 20.15 5.83
C VAL A 318 8.62 20.60 4.37
N VAL A 319 8.47 21.90 4.13
CA VAL A 319 8.56 22.51 2.80
C VAL A 319 9.93 22.25 2.16
N ALA A 320 11.04 22.53 2.87
CA ALA A 320 12.38 22.33 2.35
C ALA A 320 12.65 20.86 1.98
N ARG A 321 12.24 19.93 2.85
CA ARG A 321 12.34 18.50 2.56
C ARG A 321 11.56 18.10 1.31
N LYS A 322 10.32 18.61 1.16
CA LYS A 322 9.49 18.31 0.00
C LYS A 322 10.02 18.94 -1.28
N LEU A 323 10.58 20.14 -1.22
CA LEU A 323 11.27 20.76 -2.38
C LEU A 323 12.43 19.89 -2.86
N ASP A 324 13.25 19.38 -1.94
CA ASP A 324 14.36 18.47 -2.26
C ASP A 324 13.85 17.12 -2.82
N GLU A 325 12.86 16.51 -2.18
CA GLU A 325 12.23 15.25 -2.65
C GLU A 325 11.72 15.39 -4.09
N PHE A 326 11.09 16.51 -4.41
CA PHE A 326 10.53 16.78 -5.73
C PHE A 326 11.53 17.43 -6.69
N GLY A 327 12.77 17.74 -6.24
CA GLY A 327 13.83 18.34 -7.06
C GLY A 327 13.49 19.76 -7.51
N PHE A 328 12.83 20.55 -6.68
CA PHE A 328 12.66 21.99 -6.84
C PHE A 328 13.77 22.74 -6.10
N ASP A 329 14.03 23.98 -6.53
CA ASP A 329 15.03 24.83 -5.89
C ASP A 329 14.61 25.24 -4.48
N LEU A 330 15.55 25.16 -3.53
CA LEU A 330 15.29 25.48 -2.12
C LEU A 330 14.98 26.98 -1.88
N SER A 331 15.23 27.87 -2.84
CA SER A 331 14.81 29.27 -2.78
C SER A 331 13.29 29.44 -2.66
N TRP A 332 12.51 28.40 -3.04
CA TRP A 332 11.06 28.34 -2.87
C TRP A 332 10.60 28.06 -1.44
N THR A 333 11.52 27.74 -0.51
CA THR A 333 11.14 27.41 0.88
C THR A 333 10.35 28.55 1.54
N ALA A 334 10.84 29.78 1.43
CA ALA A 334 10.14 30.92 2.06
C ALA A 334 8.79 31.23 1.39
N PRO A 335 8.68 31.36 0.04
CA PRO A 335 7.39 31.62 -0.61
C PRO A 335 6.33 30.55 -0.33
N VAL A 336 6.69 29.27 -0.32
CA VAL A 336 5.76 28.17 -0.02
C VAL A 336 5.38 28.14 1.46
N SER A 337 6.34 28.41 2.35
CA SER A 337 6.05 28.50 3.79
C SER A 337 5.11 29.66 4.11
N ASP A 338 5.27 30.79 3.44
CA ASP A 338 4.37 31.94 3.62
C ASP A 338 2.97 31.63 3.09
N LEU A 339 2.84 30.93 1.95
CA LEU A 339 1.55 30.42 1.50
C LEU A 339 0.87 29.58 2.57
N VAL A 340 1.55 28.60 3.17
CA VAL A 340 0.98 27.72 4.20
C VAL A 340 0.49 28.53 5.40
N LYS A 341 1.28 29.53 5.84
CA LYS A 341 0.93 30.43 6.96
C LYS A 341 -0.29 31.30 6.62
N GLU A 342 -0.37 31.81 5.40
CA GLU A 342 -1.52 32.59 4.93
C GLU A 342 -2.78 31.74 4.81
N LEU A 343 -2.70 30.54 4.23
CA LEU A 343 -3.81 29.60 4.17
C LEU A 343 -4.39 29.25 5.55
N ALA A 344 -3.53 29.11 6.55
CA ALA A 344 -3.98 28.76 7.90
C ALA A 344 -4.92 29.82 8.50
N VAL A 345 -4.68 31.10 8.23
CA VAL A 345 -5.45 32.22 8.80
C VAL A 345 -6.51 32.80 7.87
N LEU A 346 -6.46 32.44 6.57
CA LEU A 346 -7.39 32.94 5.57
C LEU A 346 -8.83 32.51 5.91
N PRO A 347 -9.81 33.43 5.91
CA PRO A 347 -11.21 33.05 6.03
C PRO A 347 -11.68 32.38 4.73
N LEU A 348 -11.97 31.10 4.78
CA LEU A 348 -12.43 30.29 3.66
C LEU A 348 -13.97 30.21 3.67
N GLY A 349 -14.57 30.44 2.50
CA GLY A 349 -16.02 30.41 2.29
C GLY A 349 -16.74 31.71 2.63
N ALA A 350 -17.93 31.89 2.05
CA ALA A 350 -18.81 33.03 2.27
C ALA A 350 -19.79 32.71 3.41
N GLY A 351 -19.89 33.57 4.40
CA GLY A 351 -20.84 33.40 5.50
C GLY A 351 -20.47 34.21 6.75
N GLU A 352 -21.36 34.21 7.74
CA GLU A 352 -21.14 34.90 9.01
C GLU A 352 -19.96 34.32 9.81
N PHE A 353 -19.65 33.01 9.60
CA PHE A 353 -18.57 32.29 10.28
C PHE A 353 -17.73 31.53 9.26
N PRO A 354 -16.79 32.19 8.54
CA PRO A 354 -15.94 31.54 7.58
C PRO A 354 -15.02 30.54 8.27
N LEU A 355 -14.69 29.44 7.55
CA LEU A 355 -13.72 28.44 8.01
C LEU A 355 -12.33 29.06 8.07
N ARG A 356 -11.63 28.92 9.20
CA ARG A 356 -10.20 29.22 9.34
C ARG A 356 -9.48 27.94 9.76
N LEU A 357 -8.53 27.50 8.99
CA LEU A 357 -7.88 26.21 9.24
C LEU A 357 -7.06 26.20 10.53
N CYS A 358 -6.50 27.34 10.94
CA CYS A 358 -5.81 27.45 12.23
C CYS A 358 -6.72 27.32 13.47
N GLU A 359 -8.04 27.44 13.30
CA GLU A 359 -9.03 27.28 14.38
C GLU A 359 -9.53 25.82 14.49
N VAL A 360 -9.13 24.93 13.56
CA VAL A 360 -9.56 23.53 13.52
C VAL A 360 -8.52 22.65 14.20
N ALA A 361 -8.92 21.92 15.24
CA ALA A 361 -8.04 20.99 15.90
C ALA A 361 -7.61 19.83 14.94
N PRO A 362 -6.37 19.38 14.95
CA PRO A 362 -5.87 18.33 14.06
C PRO A 362 -6.71 17.06 14.09
N GLU A 363 -7.26 16.69 15.24
CA GLU A 363 -8.09 15.50 15.43
C GLU A 363 -9.45 15.60 14.74
N ARG A 364 -9.84 16.82 14.34
CA ARG A 364 -11.06 17.10 13.57
C ARG A 364 -10.81 17.24 12.07
N CYS A 365 -9.61 16.91 11.63
CA CYS A 365 -9.18 16.94 10.24
C CYS A 365 -8.87 15.53 9.74
N VAL A 366 -9.39 15.20 8.56
CA VAL A 366 -9.00 13.99 7.81
C VAL A 366 -8.41 14.45 6.48
N ARG A 367 -7.16 14.10 6.22
CA ARG A 367 -6.42 14.45 4.99
C ARG A 367 -6.40 13.26 4.06
N GLU A 368 -6.40 13.52 2.75
CA GLU A 368 -6.36 12.49 1.70
C GLU A 368 -7.41 11.39 1.95
N MET A 369 -8.66 11.82 2.25
CA MET A 369 -9.73 10.89 2.58
C MET A 369 -10.17 10.11 1.34
N GLU A 370 -9.78 8.84 1.26
CA GLU A 370 -10.23 7.95 0.20
C GLU A 370 -11.72 7.59 0.37
N PHE A 371 -12.45 7.58 -0.73
CA PHE A 371 -13.85 7.15 -0.75
C PHE A 371 -14.19 6.24 -1.90
N TYR A 372 -15.17 5.38 -1.67
CA TYR A 372 -15.84 4.55 -2.68
C TYR A 372 -17.35 4.77 -2.60
N VAL A 373 -17.93 5.29 -3.66
CA VAL A 373 -19.39 5.51 -3.77
C VAL A 373 -19.95 4.59 -4.85
N PRO A 374 -21.00 3.78 -4.55
CA PRO A 374 -21.66 3.01 -5.57
C PRO A 374 -22.22 3.92 -6.67
N LEU A 375 -21.84 3.62 -7.90
CA LEU A 375 -22.26 4.34 -9.11
C LEU A 375 -23.31 3.51 -9.85
N LYS A 376 -24.54 4.02 -9.93
CA LYS A 376 -25.58 3.46 -10.79
C LYS A 376 -25.22 3.75 -12.25
N PRO A 377 -25.78 3.00 -13.22
CA PRO A 377 -25.55 3.30 -14.62
C PRO A 377 -25.76 4.79 -14.93
N VAL A 378 -24.70 5.44 -15.40
CA VAL A 378 -24.70 6.86 -15.71
C VAL A 378 -24.03 7.11 -17.06
N SER A 379 -24.57 8.07 -17.82
CA SER A 379 -24.01 8.54 -19.09
C SER A 379 -23.52 9.97 -18.99
N ALA A 380 -22.63 10.37 -19.91
CA ALA A 380 -22.14 11.72 -20.03
C ALA A 380 -23.29 12.75 -20.18
N ALA A 381 -24.28 12.45 -21.02
CA ALA A 381 -25.44 13.33 -21.25
C ALA A 381 -26.27 13.58 -19.98
N GLN A 382 -26.47 12.54 -19.14
CA GLN A 382 -27.20 12.71 -17.86
C GLN A 382 -26.46 13.61 -16.89
N LEU A 383 -25.13 13.49 -16.80
CA LEU A 383 -24.33 14.37 -15.95
C LEU A 383 -24.32 15.82 -16.47
N GLU A 384 -24.19 16.00 -17.79
CA GLU A 384 -24.27 17.35 -18.37
C GLU A 384 -25.60 18.04 -18.09
N GLU A 385 -26.70 17.34 -18.24
CA GLU A 385 -28.04 17.88 -17.93
C GLU A 385 -28.15 18.30 -16.46
N LEU A 386 -27.67 17.49 -15.52
CA LEU A 386 -27.66 17.81 -14.08
C LEU A 386 -26.79 19.03 -13.77
N LEU A 387 -25.59 19.08 -14.33
CA LEU A 387 -24.66 20.19 -14.11
C LEU A 387 -25.17 21.50 -14.71
N ALA A 388 -25.84 21.45 -15.84
CA ALA A 388 -26.42 22.64 -16.49
C ALA A 388 -27.47 23.34 -15.63
N GLN A 389 -28.23 22.59 -14.82
CA GLN A 389 -29.29 23.16 -13.95
C GLN A 389 -28.78 24.11 -12.88
N GLY A 390 -27.53 23.91 -12.40
CA GLY A 390 -26.92 24.70 -11.32
C GLY A 390 -25.98 25.82 -11.80
N ARG A 391 -25.72 25.94 -13.10
CA ARG A 391 -24.72 26.90 -13.63
C ARG A 391 -25.22 28.33 -13.66
N ARG A 392 -24.40 29.25 -13.14
CA ARG A 392 -24.62 30.70 -13.29
C ARG A 392 -24.25 31.13 -14.72
N PRO A 393 -25.02 31.98 -15.40
CA PRO A 393 -24.59 32.58 -16.66
C PRO A 393 -23.30 33.41 -16.49
N LEU A 394 -22.40 33.32 -17.46
CA LEU A 394 -21.19 34.16 -17.55
C LEU A 394 -21.26 35.10 -18.76
N GLU A 395 -20.62 36.25 -18.66
CA GLU A 395 -20.45 37.17 -19.78
C GLU A 395 -18.96 37.43 -20.06
N PRO A 396 -18.48 37.19 -21.29
CA PRO A 396 -19.20 36.49 -22.36
C PRO A 396 -19.52 35.03 -22.02
N PRO A 397 -20.51 34.41 -22.69
CA PRO A 397 -20.86 33.02 -22.47
C PRO A 397 -19.64 32.10 -22.64
N ASP A 398 -19.53 31.15 -21.74
CA ASP A 398 -18.45 30.15 -21.75
C ASP A 398 -19.06 28.76 -21.54
N GLU A 399 -18.85 27.87 -22.51
CA GLU A 399 -19.33 26.49 -22.43
C GLU A 399 -18.17 25.58 -22.00
N PRO A 400 -18.34 24.80 -20.94
CA PRO A 400 -17.31 23.88 -20.53
C PRO A 400 -17.11 22.78 -21.58
N PRO A 401 -15.92 22.14 -21.63
CA PRO A 401 -15.68 20.99 -22.47
C PRO A 401 -16.72 19.90 -22.20
N ALA A 402 -17.31 19.33 -23.25
CA ALA A 402 -18.31 18.26 -23.11
C ALA A 402 -17.69 17.00 -22.47
N LEU A 403 -18.47 16.33 -21.64
CA LEU A 403 -18.08 15.04 -21.09
C LEU A 403 -18.18 13.95 -22.17
N HIS A 404 -17.12 13.16 -22.33
CA HIS A 404 -17.06 12.08 -23.30
C HIS A 404 -16.61 10.78 -22.64
N PHE A 405 -17.54 9.99 -22.11
CA PHE A 405 -17.25 8.65 -21.60
C PHE A 405 -18.39 7.69 -21.94
N ALA A 406 -18.06 6.41 -22.08
CA ALA A 406 -19.06 5.36 -22.29
C ALA A 406 -19.92 5.20 -21.02
N PRO A 407 -21.22 4.85 -21.15
CA PRO A 407 -22.06 4.56 -19.99
C PRO A 407 -21.33 3.63 -19.02
N THR A 408 -21.21 4.05 -17.78
CA THR A 408 -20.43 3.34 -16.75
C THR A 408 -21.26 3.10 -15.49
N GLN A 409 -20.94 2.03 -14.77
CA GLN A 409 -21.53 1.65 -13.48
C GLN A 409 -20.48 0.98 -12.59
N GLY A 410 -20.77 0.78 -11.31
CA GLY A 410 -19.87 0.10 -10.37
C GLY A 410 -19.52 0.98 -9.19
N PHE A 411 -18.28 1.48 -9.10
CA PHE A 411 -17.86 2.38 -8.04
C PHE A 411 -17.15 3.62 -8.58
N LEU A 412 -17.45 4.76 -7.97
CA LEU A 412 -16.65 5.97 -8.08
C LEU A 412 -15.66 5.99 -6.92
N ARG A 413 -14.37 6.05 -7.23
CA ARG A 413 -13.26 6.22 -6.29
C ARG A 413 -12.71 7.62 -6.40
N GLY A 414 -12.33 8.20 -5.27
CA GLY A 414 -11.65 9.49 -5.22
C GLY A 414 -10.98 9.73 -3.89
N PHE A 415 -10.19 10.80 -3.84
CA PHE A 415 -9.52 11.29 -2.64
C PHE A 415 -9.95 12.72 -2.40
N ILE A 416 -10.33 13.04 -1.16
CA ILE A 416 -10.63 14.41 -0.74
C ILE A 416 -9.43 14.92 0.02
N ASP A 417 -8.83 16.01 -0.43
CA ASP A 417 -7.57 16.54 0.12
C ASP A 417 -7.67 16.83 1.61
N LEU A 418 -8.78 17.48 2.03
CA LEU A 418 -9.03 17.75 3.43
C LEU A 418 -10.54 17.75 3.73
N VAL A 419 -10.93 16.98 4.73
CA VAL A 419 -12.24 17.09 5.37
C VAL A 419 -12.02 17.54 6.79
N CYS A 420 -12.73 18.58 7.23
CA CYS A 420 -12.62 19.07 8.59
C CYS A 420 -13.97 19.40 9.20
N GLU A 421 -14.06 19.26 10.53
CA GLU A 421 -15.21 19.71 11.31
C GLU A 421 -14.86 21.03 12.00
N HIS A 422 -15.64 22.07 11.71
CA HIS A 422 -15.54 23.37 12.38
C HIS A 422 -16.91 23.82 12.85
N ARG A 423 -17.05 24.12 14.15
CA ARG A 423 -18.29 24.58 14.80
C ARG A 423 -19.51 23.70 14.49
N GLY A 424 -19.31 22.37 14.48
CA GLY A 424 -20.39 21.41 14.23
C GLY A 424 -20.77 21.23 12.77
N ARG A 425 -20.05 21.84 11.83
CA ARG A 425 -20.23 21.67 10.39
C ARG A 425 -19.02 21.00 9.75
N TYR A 426 -19.28 20.22 8.74
CA TYR A 426 -18.26 19.49 7.97
C TYR A 426 -17.98 20.21 6.66
N TYR A 427 -16.72 20.50 6.43
CA TYR A 427 -16.22 21.17 5.23
C TYR A 427 -15.35 20.23 4.42
N LEU A 428 -15.47 20.32 3.11
CA LEU A 428 -14.57 19.72 2.13
C LEU A 428 -13.67 20.83 1.59
N VAL A 429 -12.36 20.63 1.62
CA VAL A 429 -11.39 21.56 1.02
C VAL A 429 -10.57 20.81 0.01
N ASP A 430 -10.37 21.41 -1.14
CA ASP A 430 -9.63 20.87 -2.27
C ASP A 430 -8.64 21.91 -2.79
N TRP A 431 -7.39 21.49 -3.00
CA TRP A 431 -6.28 22.36 -3.37
C TRP A 431 -6.05 22.38 -4.86
N LYS A 432 -6.02 23.55 -5.48
CA LYS A 432 -5.79 23.71 -6.90
C LYS A 432 -4.51 24.53 -7.16
N SER A 433 -3.56 23.93 -7.88
CA SER A 433 -2.28 24.55 -8.21
C SER A 433 -2.23 25.19 -9.61
N ASN A 434 -3.36 25.22 -10.33
CA ASN A 434 -3.48 25.74 -11.69
C ASN A 434 -2.92 27.15 -11.82
N ARG A 435 -2.17 27.39 -12.89
CA ARG A 435 -1.70 28.72 -13.27
C ARG A 435 -2.70 29.37 -14.22
N LEU A 436 -3.56 30.25 -13.70
CA LEU A 436 -4.59 30.95 -14.48
C LEU A 436 -4.07 32.18 -15.21
N GLY A 437 -2.98 32.78 -14.72
CA GLY A 437 -2.36 33.97 -15.30
C GLY A 437 -1.12 34.42 -14.52
N ARG A 438 -0.51 35.54 -14.96
CA ARG A 438 0.68 36.13 -14.31
C ARG A 438 0.34 37.06 -13.14
N GLY A 439 -0.89 37.55 -13.06
CA GLY A 439 -1.34 38.49 -12.03
C GLY A 439 -2.43 37.90 -11.17
N LEU A 440 -2.62 38.48 -9.98
CA LEU A 440 -3.65 38.06 -9.02
C LEU A 440 -5.08 38.29 -9.56
N ASP A 441 -5.27 39.20 -10.52
CA ASP A 441 -6.58 39.44 -11.14
C ASP A 441 -7.12 38.22 -11.89
N ALA A 442 -6.23 37.32 -12.34
CA ALA A 442 -6.62 36.07 -13.00
C ALA A 442 -7.30 35.07 -12.02
N TYR A 443 -7.19 35.31 -10.71
CA TYR A 443 -7.75 34.46 -9.64
C TYR A 443 -8.95 35.12 -8.97
N ARG A 444 -9.76 35.88 -9.71
CA ARG A 444 -10.92 36.60 -9.15
C ARG A 444 -12.20 36.38 -9.98
N GLY A 445 -13.33 36.37 -9.29
CA GLY A 445 -14.67 36.45 -9.88
C GLY A 445 -14.89 35.48 -11.04
N ASP A 446 -15.31 36.01 -12.18
CA ASP A 446 -15.64 35.21 -13.36
C ASP A 446 -14.44 34.46 -13.95
N GLN A 447 -13.20 34.87 -13.69
CA GLN A 447 -12.02 34.11 -14.13
C GLN A 447 -11.87 32.79 -13.39
N LEU A 448 -12.13 32.80 -12.07
CA LEU A 448 -12.17 31.54 -11.28
C LEU A 448 -13.31 30.65 -11.74
N GLU A 449 -14.49 31.22 -11.98
CA GLU A 449 -15.64 30.45 -12.47
C GLU A 449 -15.37 29.83 -13.84
N ARG A 450 -14.68 30.54 -14.75
CA ARG A 450 -14.22 29.99 -16.03
C ARG A 450 -13.23 28.85 -15.84
N ALA A 451 -12.27 29.00 -14.93
CA ALA A 451 -11.31 27.94 -14.62
C ALA A 451 -12.00 26.69 -14.05
N VAL A 452 -12.94 26.87 -13.13
CA VAL A 452 -13.76 25.77 -12.58
C VAL A 452 -14.47 25.01 -13.70
N ARG A 453 -15.05 25.71 -14.67
CA ARG A 453 -15.76 25.08 -15.80
C ARG A 453 -14.82 24.43 -16.78
N ALA A 454 -13.74 25.12 -17.16
CA ALA A 454 -12.75 24.61 -18.10
C ALA A 454 -12.11 23.30 -17.66
N HIS A 455 -11.90 23.14 -16.36
CA HIS A 455 -11.34 21.93 -15.76
C HIS A 455 -12.40 20.96 -15.22
N ARG A 456 -13.68 21.25 -15.42
CA ARG A 456 -14.81 20.43 -14.91
C ARG A 456 -14.83 20.25 -13.39
N TYR A 457 -14.24 21.17 -12.63
CA TYR A 457 -14.27 21.12 -11.16
C TYR A 457 -15.70 21.23 -10.61
N ASP A 458 -16.65 21.77 -11.38
CA ASP A 458 -18.08 21.72 -11.11
C ASP A 458 -18.56 20.26 -10.89
N LEU A 459 -18.13 19.33 -11.72
CA LEU A 459 -18.41 17.89 -11.55
C LEU A 459 -17.73 17.33 -10.29
N GLN A 460 -16.45 17.67 -10.04
CA GLN A 460 -15.71 17.23 -8.86
C GLN A 460 -16.39 17.67 -7.56
N ILE A 461 -16.76 18.94 -7.48
CA ILE A 461 -17.47 19.52 -6.32
C ILE A 461 -18.71 18.70 -5.98
N HIS A 462 -19.55 18.39 -6.97
CA HIS A 462 -20.78 17.62 -6.75
C HIS A 462 -20.50 16.19 -6.31
N LEU A 463 -19.57 15.49 -6.99
CA LEU A 463 -19.24 14.10 -6.67
C LEU A 463 -18.63 13.96 -5.27
N TYR A 464 -17.70 14.85 -4.91
CA TYR A 464 -17.02 14.82 -3.61
C TYR A 464 -17.97 15.24 -2.47
N SER A 465 -18.80 16.26 -2.70
CA SER A 465 -19.86 16.64 -1.75
C SER A 465 -20.85 15.50 -1.52
N LEU A 466 -21.25 14.80 -2.58
CA LEU A 466 -22.13 13.63 -2.47
C LEU A 466 -21.48 12.50 -1.69
N ALA A 467 -20.18 12.24 -1.93
CA ALA A 467 -19.43 11.22 -1.21
C ALA A 467 -19.36 11.52 0.30
N LEU A 468 -18.98 12.75 0.64
CA LEU A 468 -18.95 13.20 2.03
C LEU A 468 -20.34 13.18 2.68
N HIS A 469 -21.37 13.67 1.99
CA HIS A 469 -22.76 13.61 2.46
C HIS A 469 -23.20 12.18 2.78
N GLN A 470 -22.94 11.23 1.88
CA GLN A 470 -23.30 9.82 2.10
C GLN A 470 -22.55 9.22 3.30
N LEU A 471 -21.28 9.56 3.48
CA LEU A 471 -20.48 9.13 4.62
C LEU A 471 -21.06 9.67 5.93
N LEU A 472 -21.30 10.99 6.01
CA LEU A 472 -21.82 11.65 7.19
C LEU A 472 -23.20 11.10 7.57
N ARG A 473 -24.09 10.90 6.59
CA ARG A 473 -25.41 10.32 6.81
C ARG A 473 -25.36 8.90 7.41
N ARG A 474 -24.31 8.14 7.10
CA ARG A 474 -24.12 6.79 7.64
C ARG A 474 -23.45 6.77 9.02
N ARG A 475 -22.62 7.76 9.31
CA ARG A 475 -21.77 7.80 10.51
C ARG A 475 -22.35 8.62 11.64
N LEU A 476 -23.12 9.67 11.34
CA LEU A 476 -23.65 10.61 12.32
C LEU A 476 -25.14 10.38 12.55
N THR A 477 -25.50 10.07 13.77
CA THR A 477 -26.91 9.97 14.18
C THR A 477 -27.54 11.38 14.16
N GLY A 478 -28.66 11.54 13.45
CA GLY A 478 -29.36 12.82 13.35
C GLY A 478 -28.72 13.84 12.41
N TYR A 479 -27.84 13.41 11.51
CA TYR A 479 -27.26 14.24 10.46
C TYR A 479 -28.32 14.85 9.55
N VAL A 480 -28.23 16.17 9.33
CA VAL A 480 -29.06 16.94 8.41
C VAL A 480 -28.16 17.77 7.52
N TYR A 481 -28.27 17.60 6.20
CA TYR A 481 -27.36 18.20 5.21
C TYR A 481 -27.28 19.74 5.36
N GLU A 482 -28.42 20.41 5.42
CA GLU A 482 -28.52 21.90 5.49
C GLU A 482 -27.91 22.47 6.76
N ARG A 483 -27.90 21.70 7.84
CA ARG A 483 -27.35 22.13 9.14
C ARG A 483 -25.87 21.76 9.28
N ASP A 484 -25.51 20.54 8.92
CA ASP A 484 -24.24 19.92 9.30
C ASP A 484 -23.20 19.94 8.18
N PHE A 485 -23.62 20.09 6.90
CA PHE A 485 -22.69 20.27 5.80
C PHE A 485 -22.34 21.77 5.66
N GLY A 486 -21.06 22.10 5.86
CA GLY A 486 -20.57 23.48 5.85
C GLY A 486 -20.30 24.01 4.45
N GLY A 487 -20.01 23.10 3.51
CA GLY A 487 -19.73 23.46 2.12
C GLY A 487 -18.48 22.79 1.57
N ALA A 488 -18.24 23.00 0.28
CA ALA A 488 -17.03 22.63 -0.44
C ALA A 488 -16.25 23.91 -0.79
N VAL A 489 -14.97 23.94 -0.45
CA VAL A 489 -14.07 25.06 -0.67
C VAL A 489 -12.95 24.63 -1.60
N TYR A 490 -12.86 25.27 -2.76
CA TYR A 490 -11.80 25.04 -3.74
C TYR A 490 -10.82 26.21 -3.70
N VAL A 491 -9.59 25.93 -3.29
CA VAL A 491 -8.58 26.97 -3.07
C VAL A 491 -7.54 26.95 -4.18
N PHE A 492 -7.50 28.00 -4.99
CA PHE A 492 -6.46 28.17 -6.00
C PHE A 492 -5.20 28.75 -5.36
N LEU A 493 -4.25 27.88 -5.01
CA LEU A 493 -3.07 28.19 -4.21
C LEU A 493 -2.22 29.36 -4.73
N ARG A 494 -2.15 29.54 -6.05
CA ARG A 494 -1.39 30.65 -6.66
C ARG A 494 -2.10 31.98 -6.55
N GLY A 495 -3.38 32.00 -6.22
CA GLY A 495 -4.19 33.19 -5.98
C GLY A 495 -4.23 33.62 -4.50
N VAL A 496 -3.68 32.82 -3.59
CA VAL A 496 -3.67 33.17 -2.17
C VAL A 496 -2.67 34.28 -1.88
N GLY A 497 -3.10 35.33 -1.18
CA GLY A 497 -2.23 36.44 -0.78
C GLY A 497 -3.00 37.52 -0.01
N ARG A 498 -2.33 38.20 0.93
CA ARG A 498 -2.94 39.23 1.82
C ARG A 498 -3.57 40.42 1.09
N ALA A 499 -3.22 40.63 -0.18
CA ALA A 499 -3.78 41.77 -0.96
C ALA A 499 -5.16 41.50 -1.54
N LEU A 500 -5.64 40.25 -1.43
CA LEU A 500 -6.93 39.80 -1.93
C LEU A 500 -7.86 39.62 -0.76
N GLY A 501 -8.98 40.34 -0.73
CA GLY A 501 -10.06 40.12 0.25
C GLY A 501 -10.66 38.70 0.09
N PRO A 502 -11.67 38.35 0.92
CA PRO A 502 -12.27 37.00 0.95
C PRO A 502 -12.95 36.57 -0.36
N GLU A 503 -12.98 37.41 -1.37
CA GLU A 503 -13.54 37.11 -2.71
C GLU A 503 -12.54 36.57 -3.70
N ALA A 504 -11.28 36.34 -3.29
CA ALA A 504 -10.21 35.86 -4.13
C ALA A 504 -9.57 34.61 -3.55
N GLY A 505 -9.69 33.52 -4.26
CA GLY A 505 -9.10 32.22 -3.88
C GLY A 505 -10.05 31.07 -4.03
#